data_b62a91e2ecc0c8af4f8de985ec4ab9fc
#
_entry.id   b62a91e2ecc0c8af4f8de985ec4ab9fc
#
_cell.length_a   1.000
_cell.length_b   1.000
_cell.length_c   1.000
_cell.angle_alpha   90.00
_cell.angle_beta   90.00
_cell.angle_gamma   90.00
#
_symmetry.space_group_name_H-M   'P 1'
#
loop_
_entity.id
_entity.type
_entity.pdbx_description
1 polymer ?
#
loop_
_entity_poly.entity_id
_entity_poly.type
_entity_poly.pdbx_seq_one_letter_code
_entity_poly.pdbx_strand_id
1 'polypeptide(L)'
;MKVLLINGSSKEGCTYTALSEVARSLNEEGIETEIINLGPNAVRDCVGCGMCAKNGNARCIFDDDIVNRIIEKAEEADGFVFGTPVYYAHPTGRILSVLDRAFYAGKKVFQLKPGACIASARRGGTTASFDVLNKYFTISQMPVVSSTYWNIVHGNTPEETKQDLEGMQTMYNLGKNMAWLLKCIKTGKENGINLPENKVQRTNFIR
;
A
#
# COMPACT_ATOMS: atom_id res chain seq x y z
N MET A 1 -13.73 1.43 10.85
CA MET A 1 -12.34 1.25 10.36
C MET A 1 -12.31 1.50 8.87
N LYS A 2 -11.20 2.03 8.36
CA LYS A 2 -11.05 2.42 6.96
C LYS A 2 -9.73 1.87 6.39
N VAL A 3 -9.77 1.34 5.17
CA VAL A 3 -8.58 0.92 4.41
C VAL A 3 -8.42 1.82 3.18
N LEU A 4 -7.22 2.38 3.02
CA LEU A 4 -6.85 3.17 1.87
C LEU A 4 -6.15 2.28 0.84
N LEU A 5 -6.68 2.23 -0.39
CA LEU A 5 -6.12 1.48 -1.50
C LEU A 5 -5.53 2.45 -2.52
N ILE A 6 -4.32 2.19 -2.99
CA ILE A 6 -3.64 3.07 -3.97
C ILE A 6 -3.46 2.30 -5.28
N ASN A 7 -4.10 2.79 -6.34
CA ASN A 7 -3.91 2.25 -7.69
C ASN A 7 -2.73 2.94 -8.37
N GLY A 8 -1.59 2.24 -8.46
CA GLY A 8 -0.36 2.69 -9.12
C GLY A 8 -0.40 2.64 -10.65
N SER A 9 -1.52 2.22 -11.24
CA SER A 9 -1.74 2.29 -12.68
C SER A 9 -2.10 3.71 -13.14
N SER A 10 -1.82 4.00 -14.40
CA SER A 10 -2.27 5.25 -15.05
C SER A 10 -3.77 5.27 -15.37
N LYS A 11 -4.43 4.13 -15.25
CA LYS A 11 -5.85 3.94 -15.59
C LYS A 11 -6.52 2.91 -14.69
N GLU A 12 -7.82 2.84 -14.72
CA GLU A 12 -8.63 1.80 -14.08
C GLU A 12 -8.64 0.53 -14.93
N GLY A 13 -7.52 -0.20 -14.89
CA GLY A 13 -7.28 -1.46 -15.60
C GLY A 13 -7.20 -2.67 -14.66
N CYS A 14 -6.36 -3.64 -14.99
CA CYS A 14 -6.20 -4.89 -14.24
C CYS A 14 -5.88 -4.66 -12.75
N THR A 15 -4.99 -3.70 -12.45
CA THR A 15 -4.64 -3.36 -11.05
C THR A 15 -5.86 -2.83 -10.28
N TYR A 16 -6.63 -1.95 -10.91
CA TYR A 16 -7.85 -1.42 -10.30
C TYR A 16 -8.90 -2.52 -10.08
N THR A 17 -9.07 -3.44 -11.05
CA THR A 17 -9.96 -4.61 -10.92
C THR A 17 -9.58 -5.45 -9.71
N ALA A 18 -8.28 -5.75 -9.53
CA ALA A 18 -7.78 -6.49 -8.38
C ALA A 18 -8.00 -5.75 -7.06
N LEU A 19 -7.71 -4.44 -7.00
CA LEU A 19 -7.97 -3.61 -5.82
C LEU A 19 -9.47 -3.54 -5.49
N SER A 20 -10.34 -3.48 -6.50
CA SER A 20 -11.79 -3.48 -6.31
C SER A 20 -12.30 -4.77 -5.68
N GLU A 21 -11.68 -5.91 -5.98
CA GLU A 21 -12.03 -7.20 -5.34
C GLU A 21 -11.61 -7.22 -3.86
N VAL A 22 -10.41 -6.70 -3.54
CA VAL A 22 -10.00 -6.51 -2.14
C VAL A 22 -10.96 -5.58 -1.41
N ALA A 23 -11.32 -4.45 -2.03
CA ALA A 23 -12.27 -3.48 -1.45
C ALA A 23 -13.65 -4.10 -1.23
N ARG A 24 -14.16 -4.90 -2.20
CA ARG A 24 -15.42 -5.61 -2.06
C ARG A 24 -15.42 -6.52 -0.82
N SER A 25 -14.37 -7.32 -0.67
CA SER A 25 -14.22 -8.24 0.47
C SER A 25 -14.12 -7.49 1.81
N LEU A 26 -13.40 -6.38 1.87
CA LEU A 26 -13.31 -5.52 3.05
C LEU A 26 -14.66 -4.90 3.42
N ASN A 27 -15.41 -4.40 2.42
CA ASN A 27 -16.73 -3.81 2.63
C ASN A 27 -17.76 -4.83 3.14
N GLU A 28 -17.72 -6.07 2.66
CA GLU A 28 -18.53 -7.18 3.18
C GLU A 28 -18.25 -7.48 4.67
N GLU A 29 -17.04 -7.17 5.14
CA GLU A 29 -16.62 -7.29 6.53
C GLU A 29 -16.90 -6.02 7.37
N GLY A 30 -17.57 -5.03 6.80
CA GLY A 30 -17.89 -3.76 7.45
C GLY A 30 -16.72 -2.80 7.60
N ILE A 31 -15.69 -2.94 6.75
CA ILE A 31 -14.54 -2.03 6.68
C ILE A 31 -14.75 -1.06 5.52
N GLU A 32 -14.75 0.23 5.81
CA GLU A 32 -14.82 1.27 4.77
C GLU A 32 -13.57 1.24 3.88
N THR A 33 -13.74 1.50 2.59
CA THR A 33 -12.62 1.53 1.64
C THR A 33 -12.63 2.79 0.78
N GLU A 34 -11.44 3.30 0.48
CA GLU A 34 -11.24 4.39 -0.48
C GLU A 34 -10.13 4.00 -1.45
N ILE A 35 -10.41 3.98 -2.76
CA ILE A 35 -9.38 3.73 -3.79
C ILE A 35 -8.94 5.07 -4.37
N ILE A 36 -7.65 5.39 -4.24
CA ILE A 36 -7.02 6.55 -4.89
C ILE A 36 -6.33 6.09 -6.17
N ASN A 37 -6.75 6.64 -7.30
CA ASN A 37 -6.08 6.44 -8.58
C ASN A 37 -4.96 7.47 -8.75
N LEU A 38 -3.72 7.03 -9.00
CA LEU A 38 -2.60 7.94 -9.27
C LEU A 38 -2.75 8.62 -10.64
N GLY A 39 -3.49 8.01 -11.56
CA GLY A 39 -3.76 8.57 -12.87
C GLY A 39 -2.53 8.67 -13.78
N PRO A 40 -2.64 9.37 -14.92
CA PRO A 40 -1.56 9.47 -15.92
C PRO A 40 -0.57 10.60 -15.63
N ASN A 41 -0.86 11.52 -14.70
CA ASN A 41 -0.01 12.68 -14.43
C ASN A 41 1.34 12.27 -13.87
N ALA A 42 2.38 13.04 -14.19
CA ALA A 42 3.70 12.82 -13.62
C ALA A 42 3.69 13.06 -12.11
N VAL A 43 4.42 12.22 -11.39
CA VAL A 43 4.70 12.40 -9.96
C VAL A 43 6.20 12.50 -9.79
N ARG A 44 6.65 13.57 -9.16
CA ARG A 44 8.07 13.81 -8.86
C ARG A 44 8.59 12.73 -7.90
N ASP A 45 9.78 12.24 -8.13
CA ASP A 45 10.51 11.37 -7.19
C ASP A 45 11.02 12.12 -5.96
N CYS A 46 11.56 11.40 -4.99
CA CYS A 46 12.17 12.00 -3.81
C CYS A 46 13.58 12.50 -4.15
N VAL A 47 13.81 13.80 -4.01
CA VAL A 47 15.12 14.44 -4.27
C VAL A 47 16.05 14.44 -3.04
N GLY A 48 15.67 13.78 -1.95
CA GLY A 48 16.51 13.69 -0.75
C GLY A 48 16.78 15.02 -0.02
N CYS A 49 15.92 16.03 -0.18
CA CYS A 49 16.16 17.39 0.36
C CYS A 49 16.11 17.48 1.90
N GLY A 50 15.62 16.46 2.61
CA GLY A 50 15.51 16.42 4.07
C GLY A 50 14.49 17.38 4.71
N MET A 51 13.75 18.16 3.92
CA MET A 51 12.83 19.17 4.44
C MET A 51 11.65 18.59 5.23
N CYS A 52 11.16 17.40 4.86
CA CYS A 52 10.12 16.72 5.62
C CYS A 52 10.57 16.38 7.06
N ALA A 53 11.82 15.95 7.23
CA ALA A 53 12.41 15.70 8.55
C ALA A 53 12.61 17.01 9.33
N LYS A 54 13.06 18.09 8.66
CA LYS A 54 13.28 19.40 9.28
C LYS A 54 11.97 20.04 9.75
N ASN A 55 10.94 19.98 8.93
CA ASN A 55 9.63 20.57 9.23
C ASN A 55 8.84 19.73 10.25
N GLY A 56 9.00 18.41 10.26
CA GLY A 56 8.36 17.51 11.22
C GLY A 56 6.84 17.45 11.17
N ASN A 57 6.23 17.95 10.09
CA ASN A 57 4.78 18.11 9.93
C ASN A 57 4.11 16.99 9.09
N ALA A 58 4.79 15.86 8.89
CA ALA A 58 4.34 14.74 8.08
C ALA A 58 3.98 15.10 6.63
N ARG A 59 4.58 16.15 6.05
CA ARG A 59 4.33 16.61 4.67
C ARG A 59 5.62 16.66 3.86
N CYS A 60 5.53 16.30 2.59
CA CYS A 60 6.56 16.62 1.61
C CYS A 60 6.52 18.13 1.28
N ILE A 61 7.68 18.74 1.05
CA ILE A 61 7.75 20.17 0.67
C ILE A 61 7.12 20.43 -0.71
N PHE A 62 7.15 19.44 -1.59
CA PHE A 62 6.49 19.54 -2.90
C PHE A 62 5.01 19.21 -2.75
N ASP A 63 4.16 20.15 -3.15
CA ASP A 63 2.70 20.09 -2.97
C ASP A 63 1.94 20.24 -4.32
N ASP A 64 2.64 20.02 -5.42
CA ASP A 64 2.14 20.13 -6.78
C ASP A 64 1.62 18.81 -7.37
N ASP A 65 1.48 17.77 -6.52
CA ASP A 65 0.99 16.45 -6.90
C ASP A 65 0.19 15.75 -5.77
N ILE A 66 -0.12 14.47 -5.97
CA ILE A 66 -1.03 13.70 -5.10
C ILE A 66 -0.42 13.27 -3.76
N VAL A 67 0.92 13.37 -3.56
CA VAL A 67 1.60 12.72 -2.43
C VAL A 67 1.11 13.23 -1.07
N ASN A 68 1.02 14.55 -0.88
CA ASN A 68 0.56 15.11 0.39
C ASN A 68 -0.90 14.76 0.68
N ARG A 69 -1.74 14.71 -0.34
CA ARG A 69 -3.14 14.25 -0.19
C ARG A 69 -3.20 12.78 0.26
N ILE A 70 -2.31 11.92 -0.24
CA ILE A 70 -2.24 10.52 0.21
C ILE A 70 -1.82 10.45 1.68
N ILE A 71 -0.85 11.24 2.11
CA ILE A 71 -0.42 11.31 3.53
C ILE A 71 -1.58 11.75 4.42
N GLU A 72 -2.31 12.79 4.04
CA GLU A 72 -3.50 13.27 4.78
C GLU A 72 -4.57 12.17 4.91
N LYS A 73 -4.88 11.48 3.82
CA LYS A 73 -5.83 10.37 3.83
C LYS A 73 -5.33 9.17 4.65
N ALA A 74 -4.01 8.95 4.68
CA ALA A 74 -3.40 7.89 5.46
C ALA A 74 -3.49 8.15 6.99
N GLU A 75 -3.60 9.39 7.44
CA GLU A 75 -3.84 9.70 8.86
C GLU A 75 -5.15 9.08 9.35
N GLU A 76 -6.21 9.14 8.53
CA GLU A 76 -7.55 8.63 8.84
C GLU A 76 -7.70 7.11 8.61
N ALA A 77 -6.76 6.49 7.91
CA ALA A 77 -6.84 5.08 7.56
C ALA A 77 -6.25 4.17 8.65
N ASP A 78 -6.85 3.00 8.81
CA ASP A 78 -6.40 1.95 9.72
C ASP A 78 -5.51 0.90 9.03
N GLY A 79 -5.53 0.84 7.69
CA GLY A 79 -4.75 -0.10 6.88
C GLY A 79 -4.59 0.34 5.44
N PHE A 80 -3.69 -0.33 4.70
CA PHE A 80 -3.28 0.09 3.36
C PHE A 80 -3.15 -1.08 2.39
N VAL A 81 -3.55 -0.86 1.12
CA VAL A 81 -3.25 -1.78 0.02
C VAL A 81 -2.66 -1.01 -1.16
N PHE A 82 -1.43 -1.33 -1.57
CA PHE A 82 -0.76 -0.69 -2.70
C PHE A 82 -0.75 -1.62 -3.91
N GLY A 83 -1.41 -1.20 -4.99
CA GLY A 83 -1.49 -1.96 -6.23
C GLY A 83 -0.59 -1.38 -7.32
N THR A 84 0.10 -2.25 -8.07
CA THR A 84 0.94 -1.87 -9.19
C THR A 84 0.74 -2.79 -10.39
N PRO A 85 0.68 -2.26 -11.62
CA PRO A 85 0.98 -3.08 -12.78
C PRO A 85 2.49 -3.32 -12.86
N VAL A 86 2.87 -4.43 -13.52
CA VAL A 86 4.28 -4.78 -13.72
C VAL A 86 4.81 -4.17 -15.00
N TYR A 87 5.88 -3.38 -14.87
CA TYR A 87 6.66 -2.86 -16.00
C TYR A 87 8.12 -3.33 -15.88
N TYR A 88 8.61 -4.08 -16.86
CA TYR A 88 9.98 -4.64 -16.85
C TYR A 88 10.31 -5.42 -15.58
N ALA A 89 9.38 -6.28 -15.14
CA ALA A 89 9.47 -7.07 -13.90
C ALA A 89 9.62 -6.21 -12.62
N HIS A 90 9.09 -4.99 -12.62
CA HIS A 90 9.22 -4.02 -11.54
C HIS A 90 7.90 -3.26 -11.33
N PRO A 91 7.63 -2.69 -10.13
CA PRO A 91 6.52 -1.74 -9.95
C PRO A 91 6.67 -0.53 -10.86
N THR A 92 5.57 0.16 -11.16
CA THR A 92 5.67 1.40 -11.93
C THR A 92 6.51 2.45 -11.19
N GLY A 93 7.29 3.24 -11.93
CA GLY A 93 8.02 4.37 -11.35
C GLY A 93 7.10 5.34 -10.62
N ARG A 94 5.85 5.49 -11.07
CA ARG A 94 4.85 6.35 -10.44
C ARG A 94 4.53 5.92 -9.02
N ILE A 95 4.23 4.64 -8.79
CA ILE A 95 3.93 4.17 -7.43
C ILE A 95 5.16 4.30 -6.54
N LEU A 96 6.35 4.03 -7.04
CA LEU A 96 7.59 4.18 -6.28
C LEU A 96 7.85 5.63 -5.89
N SER A 97 7.70 6.58 -6.83
CA SER A 97 7.84 8.03 -6.54
C SER A 97 6.88 8.49 -5.45
N VAL A 98 5.63 8.00 -5.49
CA VAL A 98 4.63 8.28 -4.45
C VAL A 98 5.06 7.70 -3.11
N LEU A 99 5.42 6.41 -3.07
CA LEU A 99 5.74 5.72 -1.83
C LEU A 99 7.04 6.24 -1.20
N ASP A 100 8.09 6.51 -1.99
CA ASP A 100 9.33 7.09 -1.49
C ASP A 100 9.06 8.40 -0.74
N ARG A 101 8.28 9.29 -1.31
CA ARG A 101 7.97 10.58 -0.69
C ARG A 101 6.99 10.43 0.47
N ALA A 102 5.94 9.63 0.32
CA ALA A 102 4.96 9.42 1.37
C ALA A 102 5.57 8.78 2.62
N PHE A 103 6.41 7.76 2.44
CA PHE A 103 7.06 7.09 3.58
C PHE A 103 8.22 7.91 4.19
N TYR A 104 8.92 8.74 3.42
CA TYR A 104 9.89 9.67 4.01
C TYR A 104 9.21 10.77 4.83
N ALA A 105 8.14 11.36 4.32
CA ALA A 105 7.46 12.47 4.98
C ALA A 105 6.48 11.99 6.07
N GLY A 106 5.67 10.98 5.75
CA GLY A 106 4.57 10.51 6.59
C GLY A 106 4.83 9.20 7.34
N LYS A 107 6.09 8.77 7.55
CA LYS A 107 6.41 7.46 8.14
C LYS A 107 5.57 7.11 9.38
N LYS A 108 5.39 8.06 10.29
CA LYS A 108 4.62 7.87 11.53
C LYS A 108 3.14 7.61 11.28
N VAL A 109 2.61 8.09 10.16
CA VAL A 109 1.20 7.92 9.76
C VAL A 109 0.92 6.47 9.37
N PHE A 110 1.91 5.81 8.74
CA PHE A 110 1.80 4.42 8.29
C PHE A 110 2.19 3.40 9.36
N GLN A 111 3.09 3.78 10.26
CA GLN A 111 3.71 2.89 11.24
C GLN A 111 2.69 2.11 12.08
N LEU A 112 2.93 0.80 12.24
CA LEU A 112 2.12 -0.13 13.03
C LEU A 112 0.67 -0.33 12.54
N LYS A 113 0.33 0.18 11.36
CA LYS A 113 -0.93 -0.13 10.68
C LYS A 113 -0.72 -1.27 9.67
N PRO A 114 -1.66 -2.21 9.50
CA PRO A 114 -1.55 -3.28 8.52
C PRO A 114 -1.38 -2.77 7.09
N GLY A 115 -0.52 -3.45 6.32
CA GLY A 115 -0.29 -3.13 4.94
C GLY A 115 -0.23 -4.38 4.06
N ALA A 116 -0.64 -4.26 2.81
CA ALA A 116 -0.47 -5.26 1.78
C ALA A 116 -0.15 -4.60 0.43
N CYS A 117 0.47 -5.35 -0.46
CA CYS A 117 0.59 -4.95 -1.85
C CYS A 117 0.03 -6.01 -2.78
N ILE A 118 -0.36 -5.58 -3.97
CA ILE A 118 -0.79 -6.44 -5.06
C ILE A 118 -0.04 -6.09 -6.34
N ALA A 119 0.22 -7.08 -7.19
CA ALA A 119 0.83 -6.87 -8.50
C ALA A 119 -0.02 -7.50 -9.60
N SER A 120 -0.26 -6.76 -10.67
CA SER A 120 -0.98 -7.25 -11.85
C SER A 120 -0.05 -7.29 -13.06
N ALA A 121 -0.07 -8.40 -13.81
CA ALA A 121 0.70 -8.54 -15.04
C ALA A 121 -0.01 -9.41 -16.06
N ARG A 122 0.32 -9.20 -17.35
CA ARG A 122 -0.09 -10.14 -18.39
C ARG A 122 0.60 -11.50 -18.24
N ARG A 123 1.86 -11.52 -17.74
CA ARG A 123 2.67 -12.75 -17.64
C ARG A 123 3.62 -12.70 -16.44
N GLY A 124 4.90 -12.41 -16.62
CA GLY A 124 5.93 -12.51 -15.60
C GLY A 124 6.21 -11.20 -14.85
N GLY A 125 7.00 -11.29 -13.77
CA GLY A 125 7.52 -10.15 -13.01
C GLY A 125 6.68 -9.70 -11.81
N THR A 126 5.58 -10.40 -11.52
CA THR A 126 4.70 -10.09 -10.39
C THR A 126 5.39 -10.26 -9.05
N THR A 127 6.10 -11.38 -8.82
CA THR A 127 6.81 -11.63 -7.55
C THR A 127 7.91 -10.61 -7.28
N ALA A 128 8.71 -10.26 -8.30
CA ALA A 128 9.74 -9.23 -8.16
C ALA A 128 9.14 -7.86 -7.80
N SER A 129 8.01 -7.49 -8.40
CA SER A 129 7.29 -6.26 -8.08
C SER A 129 6.69 -6.29 -6.67
N PHE A 130 6.13 -7.43 -6.28
CA PHE A 130 5.59 -7.68 -4.95
C PHE A 130 6.66 -7.51 -3.86
N ASP A 131 7.85 -8.08 -4.06
CA ASP A 131 8.97 -7.98 -3.12
C ASP A 131 9.44 -6.53 -2.92
N VAL A 132 9.48 -5.74 -4.00
CA VAL A 132 9.86 -4.33 -3.91
C VAL A 132 8.88 -3.55 -3.03
N LEU A 133 7.58 -3.72 -3.23
CA LEU A 133 6.56 -3.00 -2.45
C LEU A 133 6.52 -3.43 -0.98
N ASN A 134 6.75 -4.70 -0.68
CA ASN A 134 6.78 -5.20 0.71
C ASN A 134 7.88 -4.55 1.57
N LYS A 135 8.96 -4.04 0.96
CA LYS A 135 10.02 -3.36 1.69
C LYS A 135 9.56 -2.07 2.39
N TYR A 136 8.58 -1.36 1.82
CA TYR A 136 8.00 -0.17 2.45
C TYR A 136 7.30 -0.52 3.76
N PHE A 137 6.58 -1.63 3.80
CA PHE A 137 5.89 -2.07 5.01
C PHE A 137 6.88 -2.54 6.08
N THR A 138 7.82 -3.40 5.71
CA THR A 138 8.74 -4.02 6.66
C THR A 138 9.66 -3.00 7.34
N ILE A 139 10.23 -2.03 6.59
CA ILE A 139 11.06 -0.97 7.20
C ILE A 139 10.25 0.01 8.04
N SER A 140 8.93 0.07 7.84
CA SER A 140 8.03 0.98 8.55
C SER A 140 7.31 0.32 9.72
N GLN A 141 7.72 -0.89 10.13
CA GLN A 141 7.12 -1.65 11.23
C GLN A 141 5.62 -1.92 11.01
N MET A 142 5.20 -2.09 9.78
CA MET A 142 3.82 -2.39 9.43
C MET A 142 3.64 -3.91 9.38
N PRO A 143 2.61 -4.47 10.04
CA PRO A 143 2.23 -5.86 9.83
C PRO A 143 1.88 -6.09 8.36
N VAL A 144 2.58 -7.02 7.70
CA VAL A 144 2.29 -7.37 6.30
C VAL A 144 1.17 -8.39 6.27
N VAL A 145 0.09 -8.08 5.57
CA VAL A 145 -1.05 -8.99 5.42
C VAL A 145 -0.85 -9.89 4.21
N SER A 146 -0.89 -11.19 4.46
CA SER A 146 -0.83 -12.22 3.43
C SER A 146 -2.22 -12.72 3.04
N SER A 147 -2.31 -13.39 1.89
CA SER A 147 -3.48 -14.12 1.44
C SER A 147 -3.19 -15.63 1.35
N THR A 148 -3.99 -16.35 0.56
CA THR A 148 -3.81 -17.79 0.30
C THR A 148 -2.72 -18.10 -0.72
N TYR A 149 -2.24 -17.09 -1.42
CA TYR A 149 -1.09 -17.10 -2.32
C TYR A 149 -0.40 -15.74 -2.30
N TRP A 150 0.68 -15.53 -3.04
CA TRP A 150 1.22 -14.18 -3.28
C TRP A 150 0.14 -13.31 -3.93
N ASN A 151 0.03 -12.07 -3.50
CA ASN A 151 -1.05 -11.17 -3.92
C ASN A 151 -0.84 -10.69 -5.38
N ILE A 152 -1.04 -11.57 -6.33
CA ILE A 152 -0.83 -11.34 -7.76
C ILE A 152 -2.07 -11.72 -8.56
N VAL A 153 -2.27 -11.03 -9.68
CA VAL A 153 -3.29 -11.37 -10.67
C VAL A 153 -2.73 -11.30 -12.08
N HIS A 154 -3.31 -12.07 -12.97
CA HIS A 154 -2.92 -12.11 -14.38
C HIS A 154 -4.06 -11.64 -15.28
N GLY A 155 -3.72 -10.91 -16.35
CA GLY A 155 -4.63 -10.42 -17.37
C GLY A 155 -4.04 -9.24 -18.12
N ASN A 156 -4.49 -9.02 -19.34
CA ASN A 156 -4.14 -7.89 -20.18
C ASN A 156 -5.24 -6.82 -20.19
N THR A 157 -6.46 -7.23 -19.86
CA THR A 157 -7.63 -6.35 -19.70
C THR A 157 -8.33 -6.64 -18.37
N PRO A 158 -9.21 -5.74 -17.89
CA PRO A 158 -10.05 -6.01 -16.73
C PRO A 158 -10.87 -7.29 -16.83
N GLU A 159 -11.37 -7.60 -18.02
CA GLU A 159 -12.18 -8.79 -18.29
C GLU A 159 -11.35 -10.08 -18.19
N GLU A 160 -10.13 -10.08 -18.73
CA GLU A 160 -9.18 -11.19 -18.57
C GLU A 160 -8.77 -11.36 -17.10
N THR A 161 -8.53 -10.27 -16.38
CA THR A 161 -8.19 -10.32 -14.95
C THR A 161 -9.28 -11.00 -14.13
N LYS A 162 -10.56 -10.75 -14.45
CA LYS A 162 -11.70 -11.42 -13.80
C LYS A 162 -11.77 -12.93 -14.11
N GLN A 163 -11.11 -13.39 -15.18
CA GLN A 163 -11.03 -14.82 -15.53
C GLN A 163 -9.87 -15.54 -14.80
N ASP A 164 -8.94 -14.79 -14.20
CA ASP A 164 -7.94 -15.36 -13.29
C ASP A 164 -8.61 -15.66 -11.93
N LEU A 165 -9.32 -16.81 -11.90
CA LEU A 165 -10.13 -17.19 -10.73
C LEU A 165 -9.29 -17.36 -9.47
N GLU A 166 -8.06 -17.89 -9.57
CA GLU A 166 -7.16 -18.03 -8.43
C GLU A 166 -6.66 -16.67 -7.94
N GLY A 167 -6.24 -15.79 -8.87
CA GLY A 167 -5.81 -14.44 -8.54
C GLY A 167 -6.94 -13.62 -7.90
N MET A 168 -8.15 -13.67 -8.45
CA MET A 168 -9.32 -12.98 -7.89
C MET A 168 -9.72 -13.52 -6.51
N GLN A 169 -9.66 -14.84 -6.30
CA GLN A 169 -9.88 -15.44 -4.99
C GLN A 169 -8.80 -15.01 -3.99
N THR A 170 -7.54 -14.94 -4.44
CA THR A 170 -6.44 -14.41 -3.62
C THR A 170 -6.70 -12.97 -3.18
N MET A 171 -7.21 -12.10 -4.08
CA MET A 171 -7.60 -10.72 -3.73
C MET A 171 -8.74 -10.69 -2.72
N TYR A 172 -9.76 -11.52 -2.91
CA TYR A 172 -10.88 -11.63 -1.97
C TYR A 172 -10.41 -12.07 -0.58
N ASN A 173 -9.60 -13.12 -0.51
CA ASN A 173 -9.06 -13.64 0.74
C ASN A 173 -8.11 -12.66 1.43
N LEU A 174 -7.36 -11.85 0.67
CA LEU A 174 -6.56 -10.75 1.22
C LEU A 174 -7.43 -9.75 2.00
N GLY A 175 -8.58 -9.37 1.45
CA GLY A 175 -9.53 -8.49 2.12
C GLY A 175 -10.06 -9.11 3.41
N LYS A 176 -10.42 -10.41 3.41
CA LYS A 176 -10.84 -11.15 4.61
C LYS A 176 -9.77 -11.16 5.70
N ASN A 177 -8.53 -11.49 5.32
CA ASN A 177 -7.41 -11.55 6.27
C ASN A 177 -7.08 -10.17 6.86
N MET A 178 -7.12 -9.13 6.04
CA MET A 178 -6.91 -7.75 6.50
C MET A 178 -8.04 -7.31 7.45
N ALA A 179 -9.28 -7.60 7.12
CA ALA A 179 -10.42 -7.29 7.99
C ALA A 179 -10.32 -7.99 9.34
N TRP A 180 -9.94 -9.27 9.34
CA TRP A 180 -9.72 -10.03 10.58
C TRP A 180 -8.62 -9.39 11.44
N LEU A 181 -7.47 -9.06 10.85
CA LEU A 181 -6.36 -8.44 11.58
C LEU A 181 -6.74 -7.05 12.14
N LEU A 182 -7.44 -6.23 11.34
CA LEU A 182 -7.93 -4.93 11.79
C LEU A 182 -8.90 -5.04 12.98
N LYS A 183 -9.81 -6.02 12.94
CA LYS A 183 -10.73 -6.31 14.05
C LYS A 183 -9.97 -6.76 15.30
N CYS A 184 -8.96 -7.63 15.16
CA CYS A 184 -8.09 -8.04 16.27
C CYS A 184 -7.34 -6.85 16.88
N ILE A 185 -6.74 -5.98 16.07
CA ILE A 185 -6.04 -4.78 16.53
C ILE A 185 -6.99 -3.84 17.27
N LYS A 186 -8.18 -3.60 16.73
CA LYS A 186 -9.20 -2.75 17.36
C LYS A 186 -9.60 -3.32 18.71
N THR A 187 -9.97 -4.60 18.77
CA THR A 187 -10.36 -5.28 20.01
C THR A 187 -9.20 -5.27 21.03
N GLY A 188 -7.96 -5.48 20.58
CA GLY A 188 -6.79 -5.38 21.45
C GLY A 188 -6.65 -4.00 22.08
N LYS A 189 -6.78 -2.93 21.30
CA LYS A 189 -6.74 -1.55 21.80
C LYS A 189 -7.86 -1.27 22.81
N GLU A 190 -9.09 -1.70 22.52
CA GLU A 190 -10.25 -1.55 23.41
C GLU A 190 -10.07 -2.31 24.75
N ASN A 191 -9.26 -3.36 24.76
CA ASN A 191 -8.90 -4.14 25.95
C ASN A 191 -7.53 -3.75 26.57
N GLY A 192 -7.00 -2.57 26.23
CA GLY A 192 -5.81 -2.01 26.89
C GLY A 192 -4.47 -2.53 26.34
N ILE A 193 -4.44 -3.24 25.21
CA ILE A 193 -3.18 -3.61 24.53
C ILE A 193 -2.64 -2.38 23.80
N ASN A 194 -1.57 -1.82 24.34
CA ASN A 194 -0.91 -0.65 23.75
C ASN A 194 0.01 -1.02 22.59
N LEU A 195 0.22 -0.07 21.69
CA LEU A 195 1.24 -0.21 20.64
C LEU A 195 2.64 -0.29 21.27
N PRO A 196 3.58 -1.07 20.69
CA PRO A 196 4.92 -1.18 21.22
C PRO A 196 5.70 0.12 21.06
N GLU A 197 6.44 0.51 22.11
CA GLU A 197 7.42 1.59 22.07
C GLU A 197 8.79 1.03 21.71
N ASN A 198 9.13 1.05 20.43
CA ASN A 198 10.39 0.50 19.95
C ASN A 198 11.51 1.53 20.02
N LYS A 199 12.60 1.19 20.71
CA LYS A 199 13.82 2.00 20.69
C LYS A 199 14.53 1.80 19.35
N VAL A 200 14.97 2.89 18.72
CA VAL A 200 15.72 2.87 17.46
C VAL A 200 17.16 3.29 17.73
N GLN A 201 18.09 2.39 17.51
CA GLN A 201 19.52 2.71 17.50
C GLN A 201 20.00 2.81 16.04
N ARG A 202 20.66 3.90 15.71
CA ARG A 202 21.25 4.10 14.39
C ARG A 202 22.76 3.93 14.48
N THR A 203 23.31 3.17 13.56
CA THR A 203 24.76 3.04 13.37
C THR A 203 25.13 3.57 11.99
N ASN A 204 26.35 4.11 11.89
CA ASN A 204 26.96 4.50 10.64
C ASN A 204 28.13 3.55 10.36
N PHE A 205 28.17 2.94 9.17
CA PHE A 205 29.29 2.08 8.77
C PHE A 205 30.59 2.85 8.47
N ILE A 206 30.49 4.17 8.25
CA ILE A 206 31.63 5.07 8.12
C ILE A 206 31.95 5.62 9.52
N ARG A 207 33.13 5.31 10.01
CA ARG A 207 33.63 5.75 11.29
C ARG A 207 34.59 6.89 11.12
#